data_67961cfceda12e35c8cb3bad2bd0dff6
#
_entry.id   67961cfceda12e35c8cb3bad2bd0dff6
#
_cell.length_a   1.000
_cell.length_b   1.000
_cell.length_c   1.000
_cell.angle_alpha   90.00
_cell.angle_beta   90.00
_cell.angle_gamma   90.00
#
_symmetry.space_group_name_H-M   'P 1'
#
loop_
_entity.id
_entity.type
_entity.pdbx_description
1 polymer ?
#
loop_
_entity_poly.entity_id
_entity_poly.type
_entity_poly.pdbx_seq_one_letter_code
_entity_poly.pdbx_strand_id
1 'polypeptide(L)'
;MIDLYQLAISGDSGTTRARTLRSLLAQHQQHLVHLKARLIPGGSGGNGFPPGAGGSGGIRVSSPRASTSPRASTVSITRLRAAERASAADLVRRLATAPPALAQLLASIAASDATHATALGG
;
A
#
# COMPACT_ATOMS: atom_id res chain seq x y z
N MET A 1 4.69 -1.17 0.07
CA MET A 1 4.58 0.22 -0.43
C MET A 1 3.83 1.13 0.55
N ILE A 2 2.59 0.82 0.92
CA ILE A 2 1.76 1.61 1.84
C ILE A 2 2.51 2.05 3.12
N ASP A 3 3.18 1.12 3.79
CA ASP A 3 3.93 1.41 5.03
C ASP A 3 5.07 2.43 4.83
N LEU A 4 5.73 2.40 3.66
CA LEU A 4 6.78 3.36 3.31
C LEU A 4 6.22 4.79 3.18
N TYR A 5 5.03 4.93 2.58
CA TYR A 5 4.34 6.22 2.51
C TYR A 5 3.92 6.73 3.87
N GLN A 6 3.37 5.86 4.72
CA GLN A 6 2.97 6.23 6.09
C GLN A 6 4.17 6.74 6.90
N LEU A 7 5.32 6.06 6.81
CA LEU A 7 6.56 6.48 7.47
C LEU A 7 7.09 7.81 6.92
N ALA A 8 7.01 8.02 5.60
CA ALA A 8 7.43 9.28 4.97
C ALA A 8 6.52 10.45 5.39
N ILE A 9 5.21 10.24 5.47
CA ILE A 9 4.23 11.25 5.89
C ILE A 9 4.43 11.63 7.37
N SER A 10 4.74 10.66 8.23
CA SER A 10 4.97 10.89 9.66
C SER A 10 6.14 11.84 9.91
N GLY A 11 7.16 11.79 9.05
CA GLY A 11 8.34 12.65 9.15
C GLY A 11 8.16 14.05 8.55
N ASP A 12 7.11 14.30 7.77
CA ASP A 12 6.95 15.53 6.99
C ASP A 12 5.54 16.16 7.15
N SER A 13 5.03 16.16 8.37
CA SER A 13 3.68 16.64 8.69
C SER A 13 3.51 18.14 8.38
N GLY A 14 2.46 18.49 7.63
CA GLY A 14 2.05 19.88 7.39
C GLY A 14 2.60 20.53 6.13
N THR A 15 3.45 19.90 5.36
CA THR A 15 4.03 20.45 4.13
C THR A 15 3.21 20.14 2.87
N THR A 16 3.48 20.86 1.76
CA THR A 16 2.94 20.52 0.44
C THR A 16 3.33 19.10 0.03
N ARG A 17 4.54 18.68 0.39
CA ARG A 17 5.05 17.33 0.16
C ARG A 17 4.20 16.27 0.87
N ALA A 18 3.80 16.50 2.12
CA ALA A 18 2.93 15.58 2.84
C ALA A 18 1.55 15.42 2.15
N ARG A 19 1.03 16.47 1.52
CA ARG A 19 -0.21 16.39 0.72
C ARG A 19 -0.01 15.49 -0.50
N THR A 20 1.07 15.67 -1.23
CA THR A 20 1.42 14.81 -2.36
C THR A 20 1.57 13.35 -1.93
N LEU A 21 2.31 13.07 -0.85
CA LEU A 21 2.49 11.72 -0.32
C LEU A 21 1.16 11.07 0.07
N ARG A 22 0.22 11.81 0.67
CA ARG A 22 -1.13 11.30 1.00
C ARG A 22 -1.93 10.97 -0.26
N SER A 23 -1.84 11.79 -1.30
CA SER A 23 -2.51 11.50 -2.58
C SER A 23 -1.98 10.23 -3.21
N LEU A 24 -0.65 10.05 -3.26
CA LEU A 24 -0.02 8.84 -3.79
C LEU A 24 -0.38 7.60 -2.95
N LEU A 25 -0.40 7.73 -1.63
CA LEU A 25 -0.84 6.66 -0.72
C LEU A 25 -2.29 6.23 -1.01
N ALA A 26 -3.19 7.19 -1.23
CA ALA A 26 -4.59 6.89 -1.56
C ALA A 26 -4.70 6.10 -2.88
N GLN A 27 -3.90 6.42 -3.88
CA GLN A 27 -3.85 5.68 -5.15
C GLN A 27 -3.38 4.22 -4.92
N HIS A 28 -2.33 3.99 -4.13
CA HIS A 28 -1.89 2.63 -3.80
C HIS A 28 -2.97 1.82 -3.05
N GLN A 29 -3.73 2.47 -2.16
CA GLN A 29 -4.85 1.82 -1.48
C GLN A 29 -5.95 1.42 -2.47
N GLN A 30 -6.28 2.27 -3.44
CA GLN A 30 -7.23 1.94 -4.52
C GLN A 30 -6.73 0.78 -5.39
N HIS A 31 -5.45 0.80 -5.78
CA HIS A 31 -4.84 -0.32 -6.53
C HIS A 31 -4.97 -1.64 -5.76
N LEU A 32 -4.74 -1.64 -4.45
CA LEU A 32 -4.89 -2.83 -3.62
C LEU A 32 -6.33 -3.34 -3.60
N VAL A 33 -7.32 -2.44 -3.52
CA VAL A 33 -8.75 -2.80 -3.58
C VAL A 33 -9.08 -3.45 -4.92
N HIS A 34 -8.64 -2.85 -6.04
CA HIS A 34 -8.87 -3.40 -7.37
C HIS A 34 -8.19 -4.76 -7.58
N LEU A 35 -6.97 -4.93 -7.11
CA LEU A 35 -6.26 -6.20 -7.16
C LEU A 35 -6.99 -7.28 -6.36
N LYS A 36 -7.39 -6.97 -5.13
CA LYS A 36 -8.15 -7.91 -4.30
C LYS A 36 -9.47 -8.33 -4.95
N ALA A 37 -10.21 -7.39 -5.53
CA ALA A 37 -11.47 -7.68 -6.22
C ALA A 37 -11.29 -8.60 -7.43
N ARG A 38 -10.14 -8.56 -8.10
CA ARG A 38 -9.83 -9.42 -9.24
C ARG A 38 -9.24 -10.77 -8.86
N LEU A 39 -8.55 -10.85 -7.72
CA LEU A 39 -7.89 -12.08 -7.27
C LEU A 39 -8.78 -12.98 -6.41
N ILE A 40 -9.88 -12.46 -5.86
CA ILE A 40 -10.83 -13.23 -5.08
C ILE A 40 -12.05 -13.52 -5.96
N PRO A 41 -12.18 -14.71 -6.59
CA PRO A 41 -13.36 -15.10 -7.34
C PRO A 41 -14.52 -15.26 -6.33
N GLY A 42 -15.52 -14.40 -6.43
CA GLY A 42 -16.71 -14.46 -5.57
C GLY A 42 -16.94 -13.24 -4.68
N GLY A 43 -16.06 -12.24 -4.70
CA GLY A 43 -16.23 -11.00 -3.93
C GLY A 43 -17.14 -9.95 -4.59
N SER A 44 -17.99 -10.34 -5.53
CA SER A 44 -18.95 -9.43 -6.14
C SER A 44 -20.32 -9.59 -5.48
N GLY A 45 -20.64 -8.64 -4.60
CA GLY A 45 -22.02 -8.30 -4.23
C GLY A 45 -22.74 -9.35 -3.38
N GLY A 46 -22.65 -9.22 -2.09
CA GLY A 46 -23.52 -9.90 -1.15
C GLY A 46 -23.59 -9.11 0.14
N ASN A 47 -24.44 -8.09 0.20
CA ASN A 47 -24.96 -7.55 1.44
C ASN A 47 -25.69 -8.70 2.17
N GLY A 48 -25.03 -9.27 3.13
CA GLY A 48 -25.62 -10.31 3.95
C GLY A 48 -24.77 -10.53 5.18
N PHE A 49 -24.84 -9.61 6.11
CA PHE A 49 -24.32 -9.81 7.45
C PHE A 49 -25.43 -10.45 8.30
N PRO A 50 -25.31 -11.68 8.78
CA PRO A 50 -26.11 -12.14 9.91
C PRO A 50 -25.44 -11.66 11.20
N PRO A 51 -26.18 -11.07 12.14
CA PRO A 51 -25.67 -10.81 13.49
C PRO A 51 -25.81 -12.08 14.34
N GLY A 52 -24.75 -12.49 15.01
CA GLY A 52 -24.91 -13.53 16.01
C GLY A 52 -23.64 -14.05 16.61
N ALA A 53 -23.54 -13.81 17.93
CA ALA A 53 -22.81 -14.53 18.98
C ALA A 53 -21.27 -14.44 18.97
N GLY A 54 -20.57 -13.69 19.90
CA GLY A 54 -20.50 -14.10 21.31
C GLY A 54 -19.37 -15.10 21.51
N GLY A 55 -18.16 -14.61 21.89
CA GLY A 55 -17.04 -15.47 22.28
C GLY A 55 -15.96 -14.64 22.95
N SER A 56 -16.16 -14.40 24.25
CA SER A 56 -15.16 -13.83 25.17
C SER A 56 -14.05 -14.86 25.40
N GLY A 57 -12.81 -14.48 25.10
CA GLY A 57 -11.64 -15.28 25.40
C GLY A 57 -10.45 -14.36 25.64
N GLY A 58 -10.33 -13.85 26.87
CA GLY A 58 -9.19 -13.06 27.30
C GLY A 58 -7.95 -13.93 27.44
N ILE A 59 -6.91 -13.61 26.69
CA ILE A 59 -5.56 -14.07 26.98
C ILE A 59 -4.73 -12.83 27.30
N ARG A 60 -4.44 -12.66 28.59
CA ARG A 60 -3.42 -11.74 29.07
C ARG A 60 -2.07 -12.34 28.70
N VAL A 61 -1.39 -11.74 27.74
CA VAL A 61 0.03 -11.99 27.52
C VAL A 61 0.78 -10.79 28.08
N SER A 62 1.55 -11.06 29.11
CA SER A 62 2.44 -10.11 29.77
C SER A 62 3.53 -9.65 28.81
N SER A 63 3.60 -8.36 28.55
CA SER A 63 4.68 -7.72 27.78
C SER A 63 5.96 -7.68 28.60
N PRO A 64 7.10 -8.07 28.06
CA PRO A 64 8.39 -7.57 28.55
C PRO A 64 8.61 -6.18 27.96
N ARG A 65 8.63 -5.22 28.84
CA ARG A 65 8.94 -3.82 28.60
C ARG A 65 10.42 -3.68 28.23
N ALA A 66 10.73 -3.71 26.95
CA ALA A 66 12.00 -3.21 26.44
C ALA A 66 11.76 -1.79 25.91
N SER A 67 12.12 -0.81 26.72
CA SER A 67 12.18 0.59 26.35
C SER A 67 13.36 0.83 25.41
N THR A 68 13.17 0.54 24.15
CA THR A 68 13.94 1.15 23.07
C THR A 68 12.95 1.96 22.28
N SER A 69 12.95 3.28 22.49
CA SER A 69 12.26 4.21 21.59
C SER A 69 12.77 3.93 20.17
N PRO A 70 11.95 3.43 19.25
CA PRO A 70 12.36 3.41 17.87
C PRO A 70 12.43 4.88 17.48
N ARG A 71 13.64 5.39 17.22
CA ARG A 71 13.80 6.55 16.37
C ARG A 71 12.96 6.25 15.15
N ALA A 72 11.87 6.98 14.97
CA ALA A 72 11.02 6.88 13.80
C ALA A 72 11.96 7.08 12.60
N SER A 73 12.28 5.98 11.92
CA SER A 73 13.17 5.98 10.77
C SER A 73 12.41 6.67 9.66
N THR A 74 12.61 7.97 9.50
CA THR A 74 12.01 8.74 8.41
C THR A 74 12.49 8.14 7.10
N VAL A 75 11.55 7.66 6.29
CA VAL A 75 11.85 7.15 4.96
C VAL A 75 12.20 8.33 4.07
N SER A 76 13.39 8.33 3.49
CA SER A 76 13.80 9.37 2.55
C SER A 76 13.00 9.28 1.25
N ILE A 77 12.75 10.43 0.61
CA ILE A 77 12.10 10.51 -0.71
C ILE A 77 12.86 9.69 -1.76
N THR A 78 14.19 9.70 -1.69
CA THR A 78 15.04 8.88 -2.59
C THR A 78 14.74 7.40 -2.46
N ARG A 79 14.56 6.91 -1.23
CA ARG A 79 14.20 5.50 -0.98
C ARG A 79 12.79 5.19 -1.48
N LEU A 80 11.84 6.09 -1.26
CA LEU A 80 10.48 5.94 -1.73
C LEU A 80 10.44 5.89 -3.27
N ARG A 81 11.12 6.82 -3.93
CA ARG A 81 11.27 6.86 -5.40
C ARG A 81 11.91 5.58 -5.96
N ALA A 82 12.94 5.05 -5.30
CA ALA A 82 13.57 3.80 -5.71
C ALA A 82 12.59 2.62 -5.58
N ALA A 83 11.78 2.59 -4.51
CA ALA A 83 10.76 1.57 -4.30
C ALA A 83 9.66 1.61 -5.37
N GLU A 84 9.20 2.81 -5.78
CA GLU A 84 8.23 2.98 -6.87
C GLU A 84 8.78 2.45 -8.20
N ARG A 85 10.02 2.78 -8.53
CA ARG A 85 10.66 2.27 -9.76
C ARG A 85 10.80 0.75 -9.75
N ALA A 86 11.17 0.18 -8.61
CA ALA A 86 11.29 -1.27 -8.46
C ALA A 86 9.93 -1.96 -8.59
N SER A 87 8.87 -1.38 -8.00
CA SER A 87 7.49 -1.86 -8.11
C SER A 87 7.02 -1.84 -9.55
N ALA A 88 7.16 -0.72 -10.26
CA ALA A 88 6.80 -0.60 -11.67
C ALA A 88 7.50 -1.65 -12.53
N ALA A 89 8.81 -1.83 -12.34
CA ALA A 89 9.60 -2.82 -13.08
C ALA A 89 9.15 -4.27 -12.78
N ASP A 90 8.81 -4.59 -11.53
CA ASP A 90 8.29 -5.91 -11.15
C ASP A 90 6.94 -6.19 -11.80
N LEU A 91 6.03 -5.22 -11.78
CA LEU A 91 4.72 -5.34 -12.42
C LEU A 91 4.85 -5.56 -13.93
N VAL A 92 5.74 -4.83 -14.60
CA VAL A 92 6.02 -5.03 -16.04
C VAL A 92 6.51 -6.45 -16.33
N ARG A 93 7.40 -7.00 -15.51
CA ARG A 93 7.85 -8.40 -15.66
C ARG A 93 6.70 -9.40 -15.55
N ARG A 94 5.74 -9.15 -14.65
CA ARG A 94 4.58 -10.02 -14.43
C ARG A 94 3.55 -9.97 -15.58
N LEU A 95 3.57 -8.93 -16.41
CA LEU A 95 2.66 -8.83 -17.58
C LEU A 95 2.82 -9.97 -18.56
N ALA A 96 4.04 -10.48 -18.74
CA ALA A 96 4.35 -11.53 -19.71
C ALA A 96 3.58 -12.84 -19.48
N THR A 97 3.18 -13.12 -18.24
CA THR A 97 2.51 -14.37 -17.85
C THR A 97 1.11 -14.14 -17.27
N ALA A 98 0.67 -12.88 -17.18
CA ALA A 98 -0.63 -12.55 -16.59
C ALA A 98 -1.79 -12.82 -17.57
N PRO A 99 -2.94 -13.30 -17.08
CA PRO A 99 -4.17 -13.32 -17.88
C PRO A 99 -4.55 -11.91 -18.36
N PRO A 100 -5.20 -11.76 -19.55
CA PRO A 100 -5.41 -10.43 -20.18
C PRO A 100 -6.08 -9.41 -19.27
N ALA A 101 -7.10 -9.78 -18.51
CA ALA A 101 -7.80 -8.86 -17.61
C ALA A 101 -6.91 -8.40 -16.43
N LEU A 102 -6.02 -9.28 -15.93
CA LEU A 102 -5.05 -8.94 -14.90
C LEU A 102 -3.89 -8.13 -15.48
N ALA A 103 -3.45 -8.46 -16.71
CA ALA A 103 -2.39 -7.73 -17.40
C ALA A 103 -2.73 -6.25 -17.57
N GLN A 104 -3.97 -5.92 -17.99
CA GLN A 104 -4.42 -4.52 -18.07
C GLN A 104 -4.30 -3.79 -16.73
N LEU A 105 -4.74 -4.42 -15.64
CA LEU A 105 -4.67 -3.83 -14.31
C LEU A 105 -3.22 -3.62 -13.87
N LEU A 106 -2.35 -4.63 -14.05
CA LEU A 106 -0.94 -4.55 -13.72
C LEU A 106 -0.23 -3.47 -14.53
N ALA A 107 -0.55 -3.33 -15.83
CA ALA A 107 0.00 -2.28 -16.69
C ALA A 107 -0.40 -0.88 -16.19
N SER A 108 -1.66 -0.70 -15.80
CA SER A 108 -2.16 0.57 -15.23
C SER A 108 -1.45 0.92 -13.93
N ILE A 109 -1.25 -0.05 -13.04
CA ILE A 109 -0.54 0.18 -11.77
C ILE A 109 0.94 0.48 -12.03
N ALA A 110 1.59 -0.25 -12.93
CA ALA A 110 2.99 0.00 -13.29
C ALA A 110 3.21 1.41 -13.85
N ALA A 111 2.29 1.90 -14.71
CA ALA A 111 2.32 3.25 -15.24
C ALA A 111 2.13 4.31 -14.13
N SER A 112 1.24 4.04 -13.18
CA SER A 112 1.02 4.90 -12.01
C SER A 112 2.28 4.98 -11.14
N ASP A 113 2.89 3.85 -10.79
CA ASP A 113 4.11 3.78 -9.98
C ASP A 113 5.27 4.52 -10.66
N ALA A 114 5.42 4.39 -11.98
CA ALA A 114 6.42 5.15 -12.75
C ALA A 114 6.17 6.66 -12.69
N THR A 115 4.92 7.09 -12.74
CA THR A 115 4.52 8.50 -12.59
C THR A 115 4.80 9.01 -11.18
N HIS A 116 4.51 8.20 -10.15
CA HIS A 116 4.84 8.52 -8.76
C HIS A 116 6.35 8.70 -8.56
N ALA A 117 7.17 7.82 -9.12
CA ALA A 117 8.62 7.93 -9.07
C ALA A 117 9.12 9.24 -9.71
N THR A 118 8.45 9.71 -10.76
CA THR A 118 8.76 11.00 -11.40
C THR A 118 8.33 12.16 -10.51
N ALA A 119 7.12 12.14 -9.97
CA ALA A 119 6.60 13.18 -9.08
C ALA A 119 7.42 13.34 -7.79
N LEU A 120 8.02 12.25 -7.29
CA LEU A 120 8.90 12.25 -6.13
C LEU A 120 10.32 12.75 -6.44
N GLY A 121 10.65 12.99 -7.71
CA GLY A 121 11.99 13.39 -8.16
C GLY A 121 12.12 14.84 -8.61
N GLY A 122 11.00 15.60 -8.63
CA GLY A 122 10.94 17.02 -8.97
C GLY A 122 11.35 17.94 -7.83
#